data_700c3aef1090a0da8165865c5f69e1b0
#
_entry.id   700c3aef1090a0da8165865c5f69e1b0
#
_cell.length_a   1.000
_cell.length_b   1.000
_cell.length_c   1.000
_cell.angle_alpha   90.00
_cell.angle_beta   90.00
_cell.angle_gamma   90.00
#
_symmetry.space_group_name_H-M   'P 1'
#
loop_
_entity.id
_entity.type
_entity.pdbx_description
1 polymer ?
#
loop_
_entity_poly.entity_id
_entity_poly.type
_entity_poly.pdbx_seq_one_letter_code
_entity_poly.pdbx_strand_id
1 'polypeptide(L)'
;MKILVTGSAGFIGSALSIRLLDKGDEVVGIDNHNDYYDPALKEARLARHADHPNYTHIRMNLEDREAMAKLFKDEQFDAVVNLAAQAGVRYSIENPLAYIDTNLVGFAHILEGCRHNKVGHLVYASSSSTYGLNTKQPFSTHDAVNHPVSLYAATKKANELMAHTYSHLYDLPTTGLRFFTVYGPYDRPDMALQKFTRAIMNDEP
;
A
#
# COMPACT_ATOMS: atom_id res chain seq x y z
N MET A 1 9.15 -1.51 -18.36
CA MET A 1 8.48 -0.29 -17.79
C MET A 1 9.24 0.14 -16.57
N LYS A 2 9.20 1.44 -16.23
CA LYS A 2 9.71 1.96 -14.96
C LYS A 2 8.55 2.15 -13.98
N ILE A 3 8.57 1.43 -12.87
CA ILE A 3 7.41 1.30 -11.98
C ILE A 3 7.79 1.73 -10.56
N LEU A 4 7.02 2.67 -9.99
CA LEU A 4 7.10 2.98 -8.57
C LEU A 4 6.28 1.97 -7.77
N VAL A 5 6.90 1.33 -6.78
CA VAL A 5 6.22 0.48 -5.79
C VAL A 5 6.38 1.10 -4.41
N THR A 6 5.32 1.65 -3.84
CA THR A 6 5.35 2.14 -2.46
C THR A 6 5.04 1.02 -1.47
N GLY A 7 5.63 1.07 -0.27
CA GLY A 7 5.56 -0.05 0.66
C GLY A 7 6.36 -1.27 0.20
N SER A 8 7.46 -1.03 -0.53
CA SER A 8 8.27 -2.06 -1.19
C SER A 8 8.99 -3.01 -0.23
N ALA A 9 9.26 -2.61 1.02
CA ALA A 9 9.76 -3.49 2.08
C ALA A 9 8.62 -4.18 2.86
N GLY A 10 7.35 -3.91 2.49
CA GLY A 10 6.18 -4.59 3.02
C GLY A 10 5.99 -5.99 2.40
N PHE A 11 5.05 -6.77 2.95
CA PHE A 11 4.75 -8.13 2.50
C PHE A 11 4.37 -8.19 1.01
N ILE A 12 3.32 -7.46 0.62
CA ILE A 12 2.82 -7.47 -0.76
C ILE A 12 3.78 -6.74 -1.68
N GLY A 13 4.34 -5.59 -1.23
CA GLY A 13 5.25 -4.77 -2.03
C GLY A 13 6.52 -5.49 -2.42
N SER A 14 7.15 -6.21 -1.49
CA SER A 14 8.34 -7.02 -1.78
C SER A 14 8.06 -8.14 -2.79
N ALA A 15 6.96 -8.88 -2.60
CA ALA A 15 6.58 -9.95 -3.52
C ALA A 15 6.27 -9.41 -4.93
N LEU A 16 5.60 -8.26 -5.02
CA LEU A 16 5.33 -7.59 -6.29
C LEU A 16 6.62 -7.11 -6.95
N SER A 17 7.52 -6.45 -6.19
CA SER A 17 8.81 -5.97 -6.72
C SER A 17 9.60 -7.09 -7.36
N ILE A 18 9.74 -8.24 -6.68
CA ILE A 18 10.38 -9.44 -7.26
C ILE A 18 9.71 -9.85 -8.57
N ARG A 19 8.37 -9.93 -8.58
CA ARG A 19 7.63 -10.35 -9.77
C ARG A 19 7.78 -9.40 -10.96
N LEU A 20 7.88 -8.10 -10.72
CA LEU A 20 8.13 -7.10 -11.76
C LEU A 20 9.56 -7.20 -12.29
N LEU A 21 10.55 -7.35 -11.42
CA LEU A 21 11.95 -7.57 -11.78
C LEU A 21 12.14 -8.83 -12.62
N ASP A 22 11.48 -9.94 -12.27
CA ASP A 22 11.47 -11.18 -13.04
C ASP A 22 10.91 -11.01 -14.47
N LYS A 23 10.04 -10.01 -14.67
CA LYS A 23 9.52 -9.62 -15.98
C LYS A 23 10.44 -8.70 -16.77
N GLY A 24 11.53 -8.24 -16.17
CA GLY A 24 12.46 -7.30 -16.77
C GLY A 24 12.07 -5.84 -16.63
N ASP A 25 11.11 -5.50 -15.75
CA ASP A 25 10.77 -4.12 -15.45
C ASP A 25 11.85 -3.46 -14.57
N GLU A 26 11.96 -2.14 -14.61
CA GLU A 26 12.72 -1.33 -13.67
C GLU A 26 11.81 -0.93 -12.50
N VAL A 27 12.24 -1.17 -11.28
CA VAL A 27 11.45 -0.92 -10.08
C VAL A 27 12.16 0.07 -9.16
N VAL A 28 11.50 1.17 -8.88
CA VAL A 28 11.88 2.07 -7.77
C VAL A 28 10.95 1.77 -6.60
N GLY A 29 11.52 1.22 -5.53
CA GLY A 29 10.81 0.88 -4.31
C GLY A 29 10.97 1.96 -3.25
N ILE A 30 9.87 2.42 -2.63
CA ILE A 30 9.93 3.29 -1.45
C ILE A 30 9.26 2.66 -0.24
N ASP A 31 9.87 2.82 0.94
CA ASP A 31 9.32 2.42 2.24
C ASP A 31 9.98 3.29 3.33
N ASN A 32 9.27 3.62 4.39
CA ASN A 32 9.84 4.40 5.49
C ASN A 32 10.47 3.52 6.59
N HIS A 33 10.31 2.20 6.50
CA HIS A 33 10.80 1.24 7.48
C HIS A 33 10.31 1.54 8.91
N ASN A 34 9.05 2.00 9.05
CA ASN A 34 8.47 2.26 10.36
C ASN A 34 8.47 1.00 11.25
N ASP A 35 8.39 1.23 12.53
CA ASP A 35 8.46 0.22 13.60
C ASP A 35 7.08 -0.32 14.05
N TYR A 36 6.05 -0.21 13.21
CA TYR A 36 4.72 -0.76 13.48
C TYR A 36 4.78 -2.28 13.83
N TYR A 37 5.73 -2.98 13.25
CA TYR A 37 6.21 -4.31 13.64
C TYR A 37 7.73 -4.35 13.43
N ASP A 38 8.38 -5.42 13.91
CA ASP A 38 9.84 -5.56 13.87
C ASP A 38 10.41 -5.19 12.48
N PRO A 39 11.22 -4.12 12.36
CA PRO A 39 11.83 -3.70 11.11
C PRO A 39 12.75 -4.75 10.48
N ALA A 40 13.30 -5.69 11.27
CA ALA A 40 14.13 -6.76 10.74
C ALA A 40 13.40 -7.61 9.70
N LEU A 41 12.07 -7.73 9.80
CA LEU A 41 11.26 -8.42 8.79
C LEU A 41 11.21 -7.63 7.47
N LYS A 42 11.20 -6.30 7.52
CA LYS A 42 11.27 -5.44 6.32
C LYS A 42 12.62 -5.58 5.64
N GLU A 43 13.70 -5.57 6.41
CA GLU A 43 15.05 -5.78 5.90
C GLU A 43 15.20 -7.17 5.26
N ALA A 44 14.69 -8.23 5.89
CA ALA A 44 14.71 -9.57 5.35
C ALA A 44 13.94 -9.71 4.02
N ARG A 45 12.82 -8.98 3.87
CA ARG A 45 12.07 -8.94 2.60
C ARG A 45 12.85 -8.19 1.52
N LEU A 46 13.44 -7.05 1.87
CA LEU A 46 14.23 -6.22 0.95
C LEU A 46 15.48 -6.94 0.46
N ALA A 47 16.20 -7.63 1.34
CA ALA A 47 17.41 -8.39 1.00
C ALA A 47 17.21 -9.43 -0.11
N ARG A 48 15.98 -9.84 -0.38
CA ARG A 48 15.66 -10.81 -1.43
C ARG A 48 15.82 -10.25 -2.86
N HIS A 49 15.87 -8.94 -3.00
CA HIS A 49 15.92 -8.28 -4.32
C HIS A 49 16.69 -6.95 -4.33
N ALA A 50 17.27 -6.54 -3.20
CA ALA A 50 17.98 -5.27 -3.09
C ALA A 50 19.16 -5.14 -4.06
N ASP A 51 19.85 -6.24 -4.34
CA ASP A 51 21.03 -6.27 -5.24
C ASP A 51 20.66 -6.47 -6.72
N HIS A 52 19.36 -6.49 -7.06
CA HIS A 52 18.95 -6.64 -8.45
C HIS A 52 19.28 -5.38 -9.25
N PRO A 53 19.94 -5.48 -10.45
CA PRO A 53 20.44 -4.32 -11.20
C PRO A 53 19.34 -3.33 -11.64
N ASN A 54 18.09 -3.78 -11.77
CA ASN A 54 16.93 -2.96 -12.14
C ASN A 54 16.11 -2.53 -10.92
N TYR A 55 16.63 -2.68 -9.69
CA TYR A 55 15.94 -2.26 -8.47
C TYR A 55 16.66 -1.11 -7.79
N THR A 56 15.92 -0.07 -7.43
CA THR A 56 16.40 1.02 -6.59
C THR A 56 15.50 1.13 -5.37
N HIS A 57 16.10 1.14 -4.17
CA HIS A 57 15.37 1.36 -2.92
C HIS A 57 15.62 2.75 -2.37
N ILE A 58 14.54 3.44 -1.99
CA ILE A 58 14.61 4.77 -1.36
C ILE A 58 13.82 4.74 -0.04
N ARG A 59 14.50 5.07 1.05
CA ARG A 59 13.86 5.20 2.36
C ARG A 59 13.25 6.59 2.50
N MET A 60 11.92 6.68 2.46
CA MET A 60 11.20 7.95 2.55
C MET A 60 9.75 7.76 3.01
N ASN A 61 9.15 8.85 3.51
CA ASN A 61 7.73 8.92 3.87
C ASN A 61 6.88 9.45 2.71
N LEU A 62 5.66 8.95 2.58
CA LEU A 62 4.68 9.49 1.61
C LEU A 62 4.23 10.90 1.97
N GLU A 63 4.28 11.28 3.24
CA GLU A 63 3.88 12.58 3.77
C GLU A 63 4.85 13.70 3.40
N ASP A 64 6.08 13.37 2.99
CA ASP A 64 7.06 14.34 2.54
C ASP A 64 6.72 14.84 1.12
N ARG A 65 5.99 15.96 1.08
CA ARG A 65 5.51 16.56 -0.18
C ARG A 65 6.62 16.89 -1.16
N GLU A 66 7.69 17.49 -0.66
CA GLU A 66 8.79 17.97 -1.52
C GLU A 66 9.59 16.79 -2.07
N ALA A 67 9.91 15.81 -1.22
CA ALA A 67 10.62 14.61 -1.64
C ALA A 67 9.78 13.79 -2.64
N MET A 68 8.46 13.64 -2.41
CA MET A 68 7.57 12.96 -3.34
C MET A 68 7.49 13.67 -4.69
N ALA A 69 7.30 15.00 -4.70
CA ALA A 69 7.25 15.78 -5.94
C ALA A 69 8.58 15.67 -6.73
N LYS A 70 9.71 15.72 -6.02
CA LYS A 70 11.03 15.54 -6.62
C LYS A 70 11.21 14.15 -7.20
N LEU A 71 10.83 13.10 -6.47
CA LEU A 71 10.92 11.70 -6.91
C LEU A 71 10.17 11.50 -8.25
N PHE A 72 8.93 11.93 -8.33
CA PHE A 72 8.12 11.79 -9.55
C PHE A 72 8.72 12.57 -10.74
N LYS A 73 9.23 13.77 -10.47
CA LYS A 73 9.85 14.61 -11.49
C LYS A 73 11.13 13.99 -12.04
N ASP A 74 11.98 13.44 -11.18
CA ASP A 74 13.29 12.92 -11.57
C ASP A 74 13.17 11.54 -12.24
N GLU A 75 12.30 10.68 -11.74
CA GLU A 75 12.22 9.28 -12.16
C GLU A 75 11.30 9.02 -13.36
N GLN A 76 10.27 9.85 -13.59
CA GLN A 76 9.34 9.75 -14.72
C GLN A 76 8.73 8.34 -14.89
N PHE A 77 7.90 7.93 -13.94
CA PHE A 77 7.32 6.58 -13.90
C PHE A 77 6.28 6.33 -14.99
N ASP A 78 6.31 5.14 -15.61
CA ASP A 78 5.27 4.65 -16.51
C ASP A 78 4.00 4.24 -15.74
N ALA A 79 4.18 3.63 -14.56
CA ALA A 79 3.08 3.17 -13.70
C ALA A 79 3.46 3.29 -12.22
N VAL A 80 2.45 3.38 -11.37
CA VAL A 80 2.61 3.45 -9.91
C VAL A 80 1.75 2.39 -9.24
N VAL A 81 2.34 1.66 -8.28
CA VAL A 81 1.61 0.74 -7.41
C VAL A 81 1.74 1.21 -5.97
N ASN A 82 0.68 1.84 -5.45
CA ASN A 82 0.65 2.39 -4.10
C ASN A 82 0.13 1.36 -3.09
N LEU A 83 1.06 0.71 -2.38
CA LEU A 83 0.77 -0.26 -1.32
C LEU A 83 1.14 0.26 0.07
N ALA A 84 1.95 1.33 0.16
CA ALA A 84 2.28 1.94 1.43
C ALA A 84 1.04 2.54 2.08
N ALA A 85 0.87 2.22 3.35
CA ALA A 85 -0.19 2.74 4.20
C ALA A 85 0.13 2.47 5.66
N GLN A 86 -0.40 3.28 6.56
CA GLN A 86 -0.55 2.83 7.93
C GLN A 86 -1.67 1.79 7.96
N ALA A 87 -1.31 0.54 8.27
CA ALA A 87 -2.20 -0.61 8.27
C ALA A 87 -2.66 -0.96 9.70
N GLY A 88 -3.68 -1.83 9.80
CA GLY A 88 -4.21 -2.31 11.08
C GLY A 88 -5.48 -1.59 11.51
N VAL A 89 -6.60 -2.33 11.58
CA VAL A 89 -7.89 -1.75 12.00
C VAL A 89 -7.86 -1.29 13.45
N ARG A 90 -7.31 -2.10 14.37
CA ARG A 90 -7.27 -1.79 15.81
C ARG A 90 -6.33 -0.63 16.12
N TYR A 91 -5.16 -0.60 15.52
CA TYR A 91 -4.19 0.46 15.74
C TYR A 91 -4.71 1.85 15.31
N SER A 92 -5.71 1.89 14.40
CA SER A 92 -6.34 3.17 14.02
C SER A 92 -7.15 3.81 15.16
N ILE A 93 -7.45 3.08 16.22
CA ILE A 93 -8.08 3.61 17.44
C ILE A 93 -7.03 4.24 18.35
N GLU A 94 -5.83 3.65 18.40
CA GLU A 94 -4.74 4.06 19.28
C GLU A 94 -3.97 5.25 18.72
N ASN A 95 -3.70 5.24 17.41
CA ASN A 95 -2.93 6.27 16.71
C ASN A 95 -3.63 6.74 15.43
N PRO A 96 -4.77 7.49 15.54
CA PRO A 96 -5.57 7.89 14.38
C PRO A 96 -4.85 8.83 13.42
N LEU A 97 -3.99 9.73 13.91
CA LEU A 97 -3.33 10.74 13.08
C LEU A 97 -2.37 10.12 12.08
N ALA A 98 -1.66 9.04 12.43
CA ALA A 98 -0.80 8.32 11.49
C ALA A 98 -1.57 7.82 10.25
N TYR A 99 -2.87 7.51 10.40
CA TYR A 99 -3.72 7.12 9.27
C TYR A 99 -4.12 8.31 8.40
N ILE A 100 -4.34 9.47 8.98
CA ILE A 100 -4.61 10.70 8.23
C ILE A 100 -3.38 11.08 7.42
N ASP A 101 -2.23 11.15 8.07
CA ASP A 101 -0.98 11.58 7.45
C ASP A 101 -0.59 10.63 6.31
N THR A 102 -0.44 9.34 6.58
CA THR A 102 0.02 8.39 5.56
C THR A 102 -1.07 8.07 4.53
N ASN A 103 -2.29 7.74 4.97
CA ASN A 103 -3.29 7.19 4.06
C ASN A 103 -4.05 8.27 3.27
N LEU A 104 -4.16 9.50 3.79
CA LEU A 104 -4.83 10.58 3.07
C LEU A 104 -3.84 11.59 2.49
N VAL A 105 -2.99 12.18 3.31
CA VAL A 105 -2.01 13.17 2.86
C VAL A 105 -0.99 12.51 1.93
N GLY A 106 -0.40 11.39 2.34
CA GLY A 106 0.53 10.62 1.51
C GLY A 106 -0.09 10.17 0.19
N PHE A 107 -1.35 9.68 0.21
CA PHE A 107 -2.04 9.28 -1.00
C PHE A 107 -2.34 10.47 -1.93
N ALA A 108 -2.63 11.65 -1.39
CA ALA A 108 -2.77 12.87 -2.20
C ALA A 108 -1.47 13.21 -2.94
N HIS A 109 -0.31 13.04 -2.30
CA HIS A 109 0.99 13.26 -2.97
C HIS A 109 1.23 12.25 -4.11
N ILE A 110 0.81 10.99 -3.95
CA ILE A 110 0.84 9.99 -5.03
C ILE A 110 -0.03 10.44 -6.21
N LEU A 111 -1.27 10.86 -5.94
CA LEU A 111 -2.20 11.32 -6.98
C LEU A 111 -1.65 12.55 -7.73
N GLU A 112 -1.14 13.55 -7.02
CA GLU A 112 -0.53 14.74 -7.61
C GLU A 112 0.74 14.39 -8.40
N GLY A 113 1.58 13.49 -7.87
CA GLY A 113 2.75 12.97 -8.59
C GLY A 113 2.36 12.30 -9.92
N CYS A 114 1.36 11.44 -9.90
CA CYS A 114 0.85 10.76 -11.10
C CYS A 114 0.30 11.75 -12.12
N ARG A 115 -0.55 12.69 -11.68
CA ARG A 115 -1.19 13.70 -12.54
C ARG A 115 -0.17 14.58 -13.23
N HIS A 116 0.77 15.16 -12.47
CA HIS A 116 1.72 16.15 -13.00
C HIS A 116 2.80 15.52 -13.90
N ASN A 117 3.09 14.23 -13.72
CA ASN A 117 4.11 13.53 -14.51
C ASN A 117 3.50 12.54 -15.52
N LYS A 118 2.18 12.63 -15.76
CA LYS A 118 1.46 11.84 -16.80
C LYS A 118 1.66 10.34 -16.69
N VAL A 119 1.65 9.83 -15.45
CA VAL A 119 1.73 8.39 -15.18
C VAL A 119 0.59 7.67 -15.90
N GLY A 120 0.92 6.60 -16.62
CA GLY A 120 -0.04 5.87 -17.45
C GLY A 120 -1.08 5.08 -16.65
N HIS A 121 -0.76 4.64 -15.42
CA HIS A 121 -1.70 3.89 -14.57
C HIS A 121 -1.29 3.96 -13.09
N LEU A 122 -2.28 4.23 -12.23
CA LEU A 122 -2.15 4.10 -10.78
C LEU A 122 -2.94 2.88 -10.28
N VAL A 123 -2.26 1.90 -9.73
CA VAL A 123 -2.88 0.81 -8.95
C VAL A 123 -2.70 1.11 -7.47
N TYR A 124 -3.74 0.97 -6.66
CA TYR A 124 -3.64 1.27 -5.22
C TYR A 124 -4.37 0.26 -4.34
N ALA A 125 -3.84 0.06 -3.14
CA ALA A 125 -4.45 -0.80 -2.14
C ALA A 125 -5.63 -0.11 -1.47
N SER A 126 -6.85 -0.58 -1.74
CA SER A 126 -8.02 -0.42 -0.88
C SER A 126 -8.07 -1.61 0.10
N SER A 127 -9.22 -1.89 0.69
CA SER A 127 -9.39 -2.95 1.66
C SER A 127 -10.82 -3.48 1.67
N SER A 128 -10.99 -4.76 1.96
CA SER A 128 -12.31 -5.35 2.26
C SER A 128 -12.99 -4.70 3.47
N SER A 129 -12.22 -4.04 4.35
CA SER A 129 -12.78 -3.27 5.47
C SER A 129 -13.73 -2.14 5.02
N THR A 130 -13.65 -1.70 3.76
CA THR A 130 -14.58 -0.71 3.19
C THR A 130 -16.01 -1.22 3.09
N TYR A 131 -16.22 -2.55 3.03
CA TYR A 131 -17.57 -3.13 3.05
C TYR A 131 -18.30 -2.87 4.38
N GLY A 132 -17.57 -2.66 5.49
CA GLY A 132 -18.12 -2.20 6.76
C GLY A 132 -19.30 -3.05 7.24
N LEU A 133 -20.47 -2.41 7.37
CA LEU A 133 -21.71 -3.05 7.85
C LEU A 133 -22.51 -3.80 6.76
N ASN A 134 -21.98 -3.99 5.57
CA ASN A 134 -22.67 -4.76 4.55
C ASN A 134 -22.84 -6.23 5.00
N THR A 135 -24.06 -6.76 4.88
CA THR A 135 -24.41 -8.12 5.33
C THR A 135 -24.57 -9.12 4.18
N LYS A 136 -24.79 -8.63 2.95
CA LYS A 136 -24.92 -9.48 1.77
C LYS A 136 -23.60 -10.14 1.41
N GLN A 137 -23.63 -11.45 1.19
CA GLN A 137 -22.49 -12.24 0.74
C GLN A 137 -22.86 -13.07 -0.50
N PRO A 138 -21.89 -13.29 -1.40
CA PRO A 138 -20.54 -12.70 -1.43
C PRO A 138 -20.59 -11.18 -1.63
N PHE A 139 -19.60 -10.45 -1.12
CA PHE A 139 -19.45 -9.01 -1.37
C PHE A 139 -19.22 -8.74 -2.86
N SER A 140 -19.84 -7.68 -3.37
CA SER A 140 -19.69 -7.22 -4.75
C SER A 140 -19.00 -5.87 -4.81
N THR A 141 -18.20 -5.65 -5.83
CA THR A 141 -17.59 -4.33 -6.10
C THR A 141 -18.63 -3.25 -6.41
N HIS A 142 -19.86 -3.65 -6.79
CA HIS A 142 -21.00 -2.77 -7.05
C HIS A 142 -21.79 -2.41 -5.78
N ASP A 143 -21.52 -3.08 -4.65
CA ASP A 143 -22.23 -2.76 -3.40
C ASP A 143 -21.81 -1.38 -2.89
N ALA A 144 -22.79 -0.63 -2.37
CA ALA A 144 -22.51 0.62 -1.68
C ALA A 144 -21.69 0.35 -0.40
N VAL A 145 -20.62 1.11 -0.19
CA VAL A 145 -19.68 0.97 0.93
C VAL A 145 -19.61 2.27 1.72
N ASN A 146 -20.77 2.70 2.26
CA ASN A 146 -20.93 4.02 2.88
C ASN A 146 -20.82 4.01 4.42
N HIS A 147 -20.68 2.83 5.04
CA HIS A 147 -20.69 2.68 6.49
C HIS A 147 -19.43 1.94 6.99
N PRO A 148 -18.22 2.53 6.81
CA PRO A 148 -17.01 1.98 7.38
C PRO A 148 -17.08 1.99 8.91
N VAL A 149 -16.54 0.96 9.56
CA VAL A 149 -16.61 0.79 11.03
C VAL A 149 -15.26 1.01 11.71
N SER A 150 -14.30 1.57 11.01
CA SER A 150 -13.01 1.99 11.59
C SER A 150 -12.43 3.16 10.81
N LEU A 151 -11.55 3.95 11.45
CA LEU A 151 -10.86 5.04 10.76
C LEU A 151 -10.00 4.51 9.60
N TYR A 152 -9.33 3.37 9.78
CA TYR A 152 -8.62 2.70 8.68
C TYR A 152 -9.52 2.46 7.47
N ALA A 153 -10.71 1.87 7.69
CA ALA A 153 -11.67 1.63 6.61
C ALA A 153 -12.15 2.94 5.96
N ALA A 154 -12.39 3.98 6.77
CA ALA A 154 -12.76 5.30 6.29
C ALA A 154 -11.67 5.92 5.40
N THR A 155 -10.38 5.84 5.81
CA THR A 155 -9.29 6.33 4.96
C THR A 155 -9.17 5.55 3.65
N LYS A 156 -9.37 4.23 3.66
CA LYS A 156 -9.36 3.43 2.42
C LYS A 156 -10.53 3.75 1.50
N LYS A 157 -11.73 3.98 2.07
CA LYS A 157 -12.86 4.49 1.28
C LYS A 157 -12.60 5.88 0.71
N ALA A 158 -11.98 6.77 1.47
CA ALA A 158 -11.58 8.08 1.00
C ALA A 158 -10.58 7.98 -0.17
N ASN A 159 -9.62 7.04 -0.14
CA ASN A 159 -8.72 6.80 -1.26
C ASN A 159 -9.48 6.42 -2.55
N GLU A 160 -10.52 5.58 -2.46
CA GLU A 160 -11.36 5.24 -3.62
C GLU A 160 -12.06 6.48 -4.21
N LEU A 161 -12.59 7.36 -3.36
CA LEU A 161 -13.23 8.62 -3.79
C LEU A 161 -12.23 9.61 -4.39
N MET A 162 -11.06 9.76 -3.77
CA MET A 162 -9.99 10.61 -4.28
C MET A 162 -9.51 10.13 -5.66
N ALA A 163 -9.23 8.82 -5.80
CA ALA A 163 -8.79 8.24 -7.06
C ALA A 163 -9.84 8.41 -8.16
N HIS A 164 -11.13 8.19 -7.85
CA HIS A 164 -12.23 8.43 -8.78
C HIS A 164 -12.27 9.89 -9.26
N THR A 165 -12.10 10.85 -8.34
CA THR A 165 -12.07 12.27 -8.66
C THR A 165 -10.92 12.61 -9.62
N TYR A 166 -9.73 12.06 -9.39
CA TYR A 166 -8.58 12.28 -10.26
C TYR A 166 -8.72 11.61 -11.63
N SER A 167 -9.34 10.41 -11.65
CA SER A 167 -9.68 9.77 -12.92
C SER A 167 -10.66 10.60 -13.74
N HIS A 168 -11.67 11.18 -13.09
CA HIS A 168 -12.68 12.01 -13.77
C HIS A 168 -12.14 13.37 -14.25
N LEU A 169 -11.36 14.05 -13.40
CA LEU A 169 -10.91 15.43 -13.69
C LEU A 169 -9.66 15.49 -14.58
N TYR A 170 -8.81 14.48 -14.51
CA TYR A 170 -7.48 14.52 -15.12
C TYR A 170 -7.18 13.32 -16.02
N ASP A 171 -8.17 12.50 -16.32
CA ASP A 171 -8.04 11.28 -17.14
C ASP A 171 -6.94 10.33 -16.64
N LEU A 172 -6.63 10.34 -15.32
CA LEU A 172 -5.67 9.43 -14.72
C LEU A 172 -6.30 8.04 -14.60
N PRO A 173 -5.81 7.00 -15.31
CA PRO A 173 -6.33 5.65 -15.15
C PRO A 173 -5.99 5.13 -13.74
N THR A 174 -7.00 4.69 -12.99
CA THR A 174 -6.81 4.17 -11.63
C THR A 174 -7.49 2.82 -11.43
N THR A 175 -6.88 1.94 -10.64
CA THR A 175 -7.45 0.66 -10.21
C THR A 175 -7.28 0.48 -8.71
N GLY A 176 -8.37 0.47 -7.96
CA GLY A 176 -8.39 0.19 -6.53
C GLY A 176 -8.59 -1.30 -6.25
N LEU A 177 -7.75 -1.89 -5.41
CA LEU A 177 -7.80 -3.30 -5.03
C LEU A 177 -8.30 -3.45 -3.60
N ARG A 178 -9.52 -3.96 -3.40
CA ARG A 178 -10.06 -4.26 -2.07
C ARG A 178 -9.52 -5.59 -1.56
N PHE A 179 -8.29 -5.57 -1.04
CA PHE A 179 -7.67 -6.76 -0.47
C PHE A 179 -8.47 -7.31 0.71
N PHE A 180 -8.73 -8.61 0.68
CA PHE A 180 -9.10 -9.39 1.85
C PHE A 180 -7.84 -9.78 2.63
N THR A 181 -7.94 -10.76 3.56
CA THR A 181 -6.79 -11.23 4.31
C THR A 181 -5.80 -11.90 3.35
N VAL A 182 -4.67 -11.26 3.12
CA VAL A 182 -3.56 -11.81 2.34
C VAL A 182 -2.63 -12.53 3.29
N TYR A 183 -2.18 -13.73 2.93
CA TYR A 183 -1.28 -14.57 3.72
C TYR A 183 -0.24 -15.23 2.82
N GLY A 184 0.86 -15.68 3.40
CA GLY A 184 1.92 -16.39 2.69
C GLY A 184 3.30 -16.20 3.34
N PRO A 185 4.37 -16.69 2.71
CA PRO A 185 5.74 -16.50 3.21
C PRO A 185 6.05 -15.02 3.41
N TYR A 186 6.67 -14.69 4.54
CA TYR A 186 7.00 -13.31 4.91
C TYR A 186 5.80 -12.39 5.16
N ASP A 187 4.59 -12.93 5.44
CA ASP A 187 3.45 -12.09 5.77
C ASP A 187 3.62 -11.33 7.10
N ARG A 188 2.61 -10.55 7.45
CA ARG A 188 2.69 -9.67 8.63
C ARG A 188 2.46 -10.44 9.93
N PRO A 189 3.28 -10.21 10.98
CA PRO A 189 3.20 -10.95 12.23
C PRO A 189 1.97 -10.61 13.07
N ASP A 190 1.29 -9.49 12.79
CA ASP A 190 0.08 -9.05 13.49
C ASP A 190 -1.21 -9.69 12.94
N MET A 191 -1.12 -10.47 11.86
CA MET A 191 -2.26 -11.18 11.28
C MET A 191 -2.61 -12.44 12.08
N ALA A 192 -3.91 -12.78 12.10
CA ALA A 192 -4.43 -13.90 12.89
C ALA A 192 -3.72 -15.22 12.58
N LEU A 193 -3.47 -15.52 11.30
CA LEU A 193 -2.78 -16.74 10.89
C LEU A 193 -1.39 -16.86 11.54
N GLN A 194 -0.59 -15.79 11.48
CA GLN A 194 0.74 -15.78 12.09
C GLN A 194 0.69 -15.88 13.62
N LYS A 195 -0.24 -15.15 14.25
CA LYS A 195 -0.42 -15.21 15.71
C LYS A 195 -0.79 -16.61 16.17
N PHE A 196 -1.75 -17.25 15.51
CA PHE A 196 -2.17 -18.61 15.88
C PHE A 196 -1.09 -19.65 15.60
N THR A 197 -0.39 -19.55 14.46
CA THR A 197 0.73 -20.46 14.17
C THR A 197 1.82 -20.35 15.24
N ARG A 198 2.19 -19.12 15.61
CA ARG A 198 3.22 -18.90 16.64
C ARG A 198 2.78 -19.43 18.01
N ALA A 199 1.54 -19.14 18.41
CA ALA A 199 1.00 -19.62 19.69
C ALA A 199 1.00 -21.16 19.73
N ILE A 200 0.53 -21.83 18.67
CA ILE A 200 0.55 -23.31 18.58
C ILE A 200 1.98 -23.86 18.65
N MET A 201 2.93 -23.24 17.96
CA MET A 201 4.33 -23.70 17.95
C MET A 201 5.03 -23.51 19.31
N ASN A 202 4.56 -22.57 20.14
CA ASN A 202 5.11 -22.28 21.46
C ASN A 202 4.28 -22.89 22.60
N ASP A 203 3.26 -23.70 22.30
CA ASP A 203 2.31 -24.24 23.29
C ASP A 203 1.62 -23.12 24.13
N GLU A 204 1.39 -21.95 23.53
CA GLU A 204 0.68 -20.82 24.12
C GLU A 204 -0.83 -20.93 23.85
N PRO A 205 -1.72 -20.51 24.81
CA PRO A 205 -3.16 -20.56 24.63
C PRO A 205 -3.70 -19.56 23.58
#